data_b39b1b288a3abfdc4337c657d4d8e5b3
#
_entry.id   b39b1b288a3abfdc4337c657d4d8e5b3
#
_cell.length_a   1.000
_cell.length_b   1.000
_cell.length_c   1.000
_cell.angle_alpha   90.00
_cell.angle_beta   90.00
_cell.angle_gamma   90.00
#
_symmetry.space_group_name_H-M   'P 1'
#
loop_
_entity.id
_entity.type
_entity.pdbx_description
1 polymer ?
#
loop_
_entity_poly.entity_id
_entity_poly.type
_entity_poly.pdbx_seq_one_letter_code
_entity_poly.pdbx_strand_id
1 'polypeptide(L)'
;FDYEDHDPHSQRIFDANDWRSFDITEDNIRRSRRAYFANISYLDDKVGEILDALEATRQEATILFVSDHGDMLGERGLWFKMSFLEGSARVPMMIAAPQMAAGLVETPVSNIDVCPTLCDLAGVSMDEVMPWTTGESLVKLGQGGVRKSPVAMEYAAEASYSPLVCLRQDKWKYTNCALDPEQLFDLEADPHERSNLAGETEAADVLETFRMMAAERWDLEAFDADVRQSQARRWVVYEALREGGYFPWDYQPLQKASERYMRNHMD
;
A
#
# COMPACT_ATOMS: atom_id res chain seq x y z
N PHE A 1 -21.26 -6.69 1.40
CA PHE A 1 -20.84 -6.09 2.66
C PHE A 1 -21.69 -4.86 2.93
N ASP A 2 -22.44 -4.89 4.01
CA ASP A 2 -23.16 -3.72 4.50
C ASP A 2 -22.18 -2.88 5.35
N TYR A 3 -22.53 -1.60 5.62
CA TYR A 3 -21.65 -0.71 6.38
C TYR A 3 -21.32 -1.26 7.78
N GLU A 4 -22.26 -1.93 8.40
CA GLU A 4 -22.14 -2.51 9.73
C GLU A 4 -21.22 -3.75 9.79
N ASP A 5 -20.96 -4.38 8.63
CA ASP A 5 -20.06 -5.54 8.52
C ASP A 5 -18.58 -5.13 8.44
N HIS A 6 -18.32 -3.83 8.27
CA HIS A 6 -16.97 -3.32 8.18
C HIS A 6 -16.30 -3.16 9.55
N ASP A 7 -15.00 -3.33 9.57
CA ASP A 7 -14.17 -2.90 10.69
C ASP A 7 -14.23 -1.36 10.86
N PRO A 8 -13.90 -0.83 12.06
CA PRO A 8 -14.03 0.59 12.33
C PRO A 8 -13.19 1.49 11.42
N HIS A 9 -12.00 1.03 10.98
CA HIS A 9 -11.19 1.82 10.05
C HIS A 9 -11.86 1.90 8.66
N SER A 10 -12.35 0.80 8.14
CA SER A 10 -13.11 0.77 6.88
C SER A 10 -14.37 1.64 6.95
N GLN A 11 -15.08 1.65 8.09
CA GLN A 11 -16.22 2.55 8.31
C GLN A 11 -15.80 4.03 8.25
N ARG A 12 -14.67 4.39 8.87
CA ARG A 12 -14.12 5.75 8.79
C ARG A 12 -13.72 6.16 7.38
N ILE A 13 -13.16 5.23 6.59
CA ILE A 13 -12.87 5.47 5.17
C ILE A 13 -14.16 5.77 4.41
N PHE A 14 -15.20 5.01 4.66
CA PHE A 14 -16.53 5.21 4.08
C PHE A 14 -17.07 6.60 4.38
N ASP A 15 -17.05 6.99 5.65
CA ASP A 15 -17.57 8.27 6.12
C ASP A 15 -16.72 9.46 5.64
N ALA A 16 -15.38 9.34 5.68
CA ALA A 16 -14.47 10.39 5.24
C ALA A 16 -14.59 10.73 3.75
N ASN A 17 -15.01 9.76 2.92
CA ASN A 17 -15.22 9.95 1.49
C ASN A 17 -16.69 10.23 1.12
N ASP A 18 -17.56 10.31 2.08
CA ASP A 18 -19.02 10.56 1.89
C ASP A 18 -19.65 9.63 0.83
N TRP A 19 -19.23 8.37 0.79
CA TRP A 19 -19.70 7.44 -0.25
C TRP A 19 -21.19 7.15 -0.18
N ARG A 20 -21.83 7.38 0.99
CA ARG A 20 -23.28 7.24 1.16
C ARG A 20 -24.07 8.27 0.36
N SER A 21 -23.46 9.39 -0.01
CA SER A 21 -24.11 10.41 -0.85
C SER A 21 -24.13 10.04 -2.35
N PHE A 22 -23.38 9.00 -2.74
CA PHE A 22 -23.30 8.53 -4.12
C PHE A 22 -24.18 7.32 -4.35
N ASP A 23 -24.90 7.31 -5.48
CA ASP A 23 -25.65 6.15 -5.94
C ASP A 23 -24.67 5.14 -6.59
N ILE A 24 -24.11 4.23 -5.80
CA ILE A 24 -23.15 3.21 -6.25
C ILE A 24 -23.92 1.99 -6.75
N THR A 25 -24.42 2.09 -7.99
CA THR A 25 -25.10 1.00 -8.66
C THR A 25 -24.11 -0.01 -9.28
N GLU A 26 -24.59 -1.22 -9.56
CA GLU A 26 -23.83 -2.24 -10.31
C GLU A 26 -23.29 -1.70 -11.64
N ASP A 27 -24.06 -0.87 -12.36
CA ASP A 27 -23.63 -0.28 -13.62
C ASP A 27 -22.49 0.74 -13.39
N ASN A 28 -22.53 1.52 -12.32
CA ASN A 28 -21.46 2.45 -11.97
C ASN A 28 -20.19 1.69 -11.57
N ILE A 29 -20.30 0.60 -10.80
CA ILE A 29 -19.18 -0.27 -10.46
C ILE A 29 -18.53 -0.83 -11.73
N ARG A 30 -19.32 -1.41 -12.64
CA ARG A 30 -18.81 -1.97 -13.89
C ARG A 30 -18.15 -0.91 -14.78
N ARG A 31 -18.73 0.30 -14.84
CA ARG A 31 -18.16 1.42 -15.59
C ARG A 31 -16.82 1.86 -15.02
N SER A 32 -16.72 1.99 -13.70
CA SER A 32 -15.49 2.35 -13.00
C SER A 32 -14.39 1.31 -13.20
N ARG A 33 -14.71 0.03 -13.07
CA ARG A 33 -13.79 -1.08 -13.33
C ARG A 33 -13.29 -1.08 -14.78
N ARG A 34 -14.19 -0.85 -15.76
CA ARG A 34 -13.79 -0.74 -17.18
C ARG A 34 -12.84 0.43 -17.42
N ALA A 35 -13.08 1.58 -16.79
CA ALA A 35 -12.20 2.73 -16.90
C ALA A 35 -10.82 2.44 -16.28
N TYR A 36 -10.80 1.77 -15.13
CA TYR A 36 -9.54 1.35 -14.48
C TYR A 36 -8.75 0.38 -15.37
N PHE A 37 -9.39 -0.65 -15.91
CA PHE A 37 -8.73 -1.59 -16.83
C PHE A 37 -8.26 -0.93 -18.12
N ALA A 38 -8.98 0.08 -18.62
CA ALA A 38 -8.51 0.87 -19.76
C ALA A 38 -7.24 1.66 -19.44
N ASN A 39 -7.12 2.21 -18.22
CA ASN A 39 -5.89 2.83 -17.76
C ASN A 39 -4.74 1.84 -17.65
N ILE A 40 -5.00 0.60 -17.19
CA ILE A 40 -3.99 -0.45 -17.16
C ILE A 40 -3.51 -0.79 -18.57
N SER A 41 -4.43 -0.94 -19.55
CA SER A 41 -4.06 -1.18 -20.95
C SER A 41 -3.23 -0.03 -21.54
N TYR A 42 -3.60 1.22 -21.23
CA TYR A 42 -2.82 2.38 -21.64
C TYR A 42 -1.41 2.37 -21.03
N LEU A 43 -1.30 2.00 -19.74
CA LEU A 43 -0.01 1.87 -19.07
C LEU A 43 0.85 0.76 -19.69
N ASP A 44 0.24 -0.37 -20.02
CA ASP A 44 0.91 -1.50 -20.67
C ASP A 44 1.50 -1.08 -22.04
N ASP A 45 0.72 -0.35 -22.86
CA ASP A 45 1.22 0.24 -24.12
C ASP A 45 2.43 1.15 -23.86
N LYS A 46 2.42 1.98 -22.82
CA LYS A 46 3.53 2.88 -22.48
C LYS A 46 4.77 2.15 -21.98
N VAL A 47 4.58 1.07 -21.23
CA VAL A 47 5.68 0.17 -20.83
C VAL A 47 6.29 -0.47 -22.09
N GLY A 48 5.46 -0.93 -23.03
CA GLY A 48 5.92 -1.44 -24.32
C GLY A 48 6.81 -0.45 -25.08
N GLU A 49 6.36 0.80 -25.21
CA GLU A 49 7.14 1.87 -25.86
C GLU A 49 8.53 2.08 -25.20
N ILE A 50 8.60 2.00 -23.86
CA ILE A 50 9.86 2.12 -23.10
C ILE A 50 10.77 0.92 -23.39
N LEU A 51 10.21 -0.29 -23.40
CA LEU A 51 10.98 -1.51 -23.68
C LEU A 51 11.52 -1.54 -25.10
N ASP A 52 10.72 -1.12 -26.10
CA ASP A 52 11.16 -0.98 -27.50
C ASP A 52 12.30 0.04 -27.63
N ALA A 53 12.19 1.18 -26.93
CA ALA A 53 13.25 2.18 -26.91
C ALA A 53 14.55 1.65 -26.27
N LEU A 54 14.44 0.89 -25.19
CA LEU A 54 15.59 0.24 -24.54
C LEU A 54 16.26 -0.77 -25.49
N GLU A 55 15.47 -1.62 -26.14
CA GLU A 55 15.98 -2.60 -27.10
C GLU A 55 16.74 -1.92 -28.25
N ALA A 56 16.24 -0.81 -28.76
CA ALA A 56 16.89 -0.01 -29.81
C ALA A 56 18.26 0.53 -29.39
N THR A 57 18.49 0.77 -28.09
CA THR A 57 19.80 1.20 -27.57
C THR A 57 20.82 0.08 -27.52
N ARG A 58 20.41 -1.18 -27.54
CA ARG A 58 21.22 -2.38 -27.32
C ARG A 58 22.01 -2.38 -26.00
N GLN A 59 21.52 -1.66 -25.01
CA GLN A 59 22.08 -1.64 -23.67
C GLN A 59 21.42 -2.70 -22.79
N GLU A 60 22.22 -3.37 -21.98
CA GLU A 60 21.69 -4.21 -20.91
C GLU A 60 21.17 -3.33 -19.77
N ALA A 61 20.01 -3.64 -19.25
CA ALA A 61 19.42 -2.92 -18.13
C ALA A 61 18.74 -3.89 -17.17
N THR A 62 18.76 -3.55 -15.89
CA THR A 62 17.84 -4.13 -14.92
C THR A 62 16.53 -3.37 -15.01
N ILE A 63 15.44 -4.10 -15.14
CA ILE A 63 14.08 -3.56 -15.19
C ILE A 63 13.35 -3.98 -13.91
N LEU A 64 12.82 -3.02 -13.20
CA LEU A 64 11.96 -3.24 -12.04
C LEU A 64 10.63 -2.55 -12.28
N PHE A 65 9.55 -3.32 -12.28
CA PHE A 65 8.19 -2.83 -12.39
C PHE A 65 7.47 -3.06 -11.07
N VAL A 66 6.96 -1.98 -10.47
CA VAL A 66 6.29 -1.99 -9.17
C VAL A 66 5.27 -0.86 -9.12
N SER A 67 4.21 -1.02 -8.32
CA SER A 67 3.30 0.07 -7.96
C SER A 67 3.52 0.49 -6.51
N ASP A 68 3.19 1.73 -6.17
CA ASP A 68 3.22 2.28 -4.81
C ASP A 68 2.11 1.67 -3.94
N HIS A 69 0.90 1.56 -4.46
CA HIS A 69 -0.28 0.94 -3.85
C HIS A 69 -1.20 0.39 -4.94
N GLY A 70 -2.17 -0.40 -4.55
CA GLY A 70 -3.31 -0.81 -5.36
C GLY A 70 -4.51 0.11 -5.16
N ASP A 71 -5.67 -0.32 -5.67
CA ASP A 71 -6.96 0.33 -5.47
C ASP A 71 -8.06 -0.71 -5.23
N MET A 72 -8.89 -0.45 -4.22
CA MET A 72 -10.18 -1.10 -4.09
C MET A 72 -11.09 -0.60 -5.22
N LEU A 73 -11.79 -1.49 -5.88
CA LEU A 73 -12.66 -1.19 -7.02
C LEU A 73 -14.12 -1.62 -6.77
N GLY A 74 -14.58 -1.42 -5.55
CA GLY A 74 -15.89 -1.83 -5.07
C GLY A 74 -15.90 -3.16 -4.34
N GLU A 75 -14.73 -3.80 -4.12
CA GLU A 75 -14.63 -4.96 -3.23
C GLU A 75 -15.01 -4.51 -1.83
N ARG A 76 -15.87 -5.29 -1.16
CA ARG A 76 -16.46 -4.93 0.13
C ARG A 76 -17.15 -3.54 0.14
N GLY A 77 -17.53 -2.99 -1.02
CA GLY A 77 -18.05 -1.64 -1.16
C GLY A 77 -17.02 -0.51 -1.04
N LEU A 78 -15.74 -0.85 -0.84
CA LEU A 78 -14.66 0.12 -0.69
C LEU A 78 -14.07 0.54 -2.04
N TRP A 79 -13.51 1.74 -2.08
CA TRP A 79 -12.87 2.34 -3.25
C TRP A 79 -11.53 2.95 -2.87
N PHE A 80 -10.65 3.08 -3.87
CA PHE A 80 -9.31 3.64 -3.70
C PHE A 80 -8.41 2.80 -2.77
N LYS A 81 -7.61 3.45 -1.97
CA LYS A 81 -6.60 2.88 -1.06
C LYS A 81 -6.97 3.19 0.39
N MET A 82 -6.01 3.42 1.27
CA MET A 82 -6.18 3.80 2.68
C MET A 82 -6.45 2.63 3.63
N SER A 83 -6.25 1.40 3.17
CA SER A 83 -6.40 0.19 4.00
C SER A 83 -5.29 -0.81 3.74
N PHE A 84 -5.16 -1.83 4.61
CA PHE A 84 -4.27 -2.97 4.38
C PHE A 84 -4.92 -4.13 3.61
N LEU A 85 -6.17 -3.98 3.15
CA LEU A 85 -6.84 -4.99 2.33
C LEU A 85 -6.06 -5.25 1.04
N GLU A 86 -6.09 -6.50 0.54
CA GLU A 86 -5.29 -6.93 -0.62
C GLU A 86 -5.49 -6.04 -1.85
N GLY A 87 -6.71 -5.57 -2.14
CA GLY A 87 -6.95 -4.67 -3.27
C GLY A 87 -6.17 -3.35 -3.17
N SER A 88 -5.93 -2.87 -1.95
CA SER A 88 -5.19 -1.63 -1.68
C SER A 88 -3.68 -1.88 -1.46
N ALA A 89 -3.30 -2.93 -0.75
CA ALA A 89 -1.93 -3.13 -0.27
C ALA A 89 -1.08 -4.05 -1.17
N ARG A 90 -1.71 -4.99 -1.89
CA ARG A 90 -1.00 -5.90 -2.78
C ARG A 90 -0.75 -5.24 -4.14
N VAL A 91 0.51 -5.15 -4.51
CA VAL A 91 0.96 -4.53 -5.76
C VAL A 91 1.72 -5.52 -6.63
N PRO A 92 1.75 -5.33 -7.96
CA PRO A 92 2.66 -6.07 -8.83
C PRO A 92 4.10 -5.73 -8.47
N MET A 93 4.97 -6.74 -8.49
CA MET A 93 6.41 -6.57 -8.41
C MET A 93 7.09 -7.55 -9.36
N MET A 94 7.75 -7.02 -10.39
CA MET A 94 8.47 -7.81 -11.39
C MET A 94 9.88 -7.27 -11.54
N ILE A 95 10.86 -8.19 -11.60
CA ILE A 95 12.27 -7.84 -11.77
C ILE A 95 12.82 -8.66 -12.94
N ALA A 96 13.42 -7.98 -13.90
CA ALA A 96 14.22 -8.59 -14.94
C ALA A 96 15.65 -8.06 -14.83
N ALA A 97 16.60 -8.94 -14.50
CA ALA A 97 18.00 -8.60 -14.36
C ALA A 97 18.86 -9.75 -14.93
N PRO A 98 20.04 -9.47 -15.54
CA PRO A 98 20.88 -10.49 -16.16
C PRO A 98 21.29 -11.64 -15.23
N GLN A 99 21.40 -11.38 -13.93
CA GLN A 99 21.79 -12.34 -12.90
C GLN A 99 20.62 -13.09 -12.26
N MET A 100 19.39 -12.84 -12.69
CA MET A 100 18.20 -13.49 -12.17
C MET A 100 17.57 -14.42 -13.19
N ALA A 101 17.24 -15.65 -12.76
CA ALA A 101 16.50 -16.59 -13.58
C ALA A 101 15.01 -16.22 -13.61
N ALA A 102 14.34 -16.55 -14.72
CA ALA A 102 12.88 -16.41 -14.81
C ALA A 102 12.21 -17.40 -13.85
N GLY A 103 11.20 -16.93 -13.11
CA GLY A 103 10.46 -17.73 -12.15
C GLY A 103 9.40 -16.91 -11.41
N LEU A 104 8.66 -17.59 -10.56
CA LEU A 104 7.67 -17.00 -9.65
C LEU A 104 8.15 -17.18 -8.21
N VAL A 105 8.06 -16.12 -7.42
CA VAL A 105 8.31 -16.13 -5.98
C VAL A 105 6.98 -15.88 -5.27
N GLU A 106 6.51 -16.87 -4.51
CA GLU A 106 5.24 -16.79 -3.78
C GLU A 106 5.37 -16.17 -2.39
N THR A 107 6.61 -16.09 -1.88
CA THR A 107 6.89 -15.45 -0.59
C THR A 107 6.49 -13.98 -0.63
N PRO A 108 5.72 -13.49 0.36
CA PRO A 108 5.36 -12.08 0.44
C PRO A 108 6.61 -11.18 0.48
N VAL A 109 6.60 -10.12 -0.33
CA VAL A 109 7.65 -9.11 -0.44
C VAL A 109 7.07 -7.71 -0.28
N SER A 110 7.91 -6.70 -0.13
CA SER A 110 7.49 -5.33 0.14
C SER A 110 8.23 -4.31 -0.72
N ASN A 111 7.62 -3.16 -0.94
CA ASN A 111 8.28 -2.03 -1.62
C ASN A 111 9.55 -1.55 -0.90
N ILE A 112 9.66 -1.77 0.41
CA ILE A 112 10.88 -1.46 1.16
C ILE A 112 12.08 -2.33 0.70
N ASP A 113 11.84 -3.47 0.04
CA ASP A 113 12.85 -4.38 -0.48
C ASP A 113 13.47 -3.88 -1.81
N VAL A 114 12.86 -2.89 -2.45
CA VAL A 114 13.31 -2.33 -3.74
C VAL A 114 14.72 -1.75 -3.62
N CYS A 115 14.94 -0.88 -2.66
CA CYS A 115 16.24 -0.22 -2.50
C CYS A 115 17.37 -1.22 -2.17
N PRO A 116 17.23 -2.14 -1.20
CA PRO A 116 18.20 -3.20 -0.97
C PRO A 116 18.49 -4.06 -2.22
N THR A 117 17.46 -4.35 -3.01
CA THR A 117 17.60 -5.11 -4.26
C THR A 117 18.43 -4.36 -5.30
N LEU A 118 18.15 -3.07 -5.49
CA LEU A 118 18.93 -2.24 -6.43
C LEU A 118 20.39 -2.08 -5.99
N CYS A 119 20.64 -1.90 -4.69
CA CYS A 119 22.00 -1.84 -4.15
C CYS A 119 22.75 -3.15 -4.39
N ASP A 120 22.11 -4.29 -4.12
CA ASP A 120 22.71 -5.62 -4.33
C ASP A 120 23.03 -5.85 -5.81
N LEU A 121 22.10 -5.52 -6.72
CA LEU A 121 22.30 -5.62 -8.17
C LEU A 121 23.41 -4.68 -8.67
N ALA A 122 23.61 -3.53 -8.03
CA ALA A 122 24.67 -2.57 -8.36
C ALA A 122 26.01 -2.89 -7.67
N GLY A 123 26.07 -3.90 -6.80
CA GLY A 123 27.26 -4.23 -6.02
C GLY A 123 27.59 -3.20 -4.93
N VAL A 124 26.60 -2.48 -4.43
CA VAL A 124 26.72 -1.45 -3.38
C VAL A 124 26.28 -2.04 -2.04
N SER A 125 27.06 -1.77 -0.99
CA SER A 125 26.73 -2.21 0.37
C SER A 125 25.52 -1.44 0.90
N MET A 126 24.48 -2.16 1.26
CA MET A 126 23.28 -1.57 1.88
C MET A 126 23.56 -0.96 3.25
N ASP A 127 24.46 -1.59 4.02
CA ASP A 127 24.87 -1.08 5.34
C ASP A 127 25.58 0.29 5.27
N GLU A 128 26.19 0.61 4.12
CA GLU A 128 26.81 1.92 3.89
C GLU A 128 25.80 2.98 3.44
N VAL A 129 24.76 2.58 2.71
CA VAL A 129 23.78 3.50 2.10
C VAL A 129 22.59 3.76 3.02
N MET A 130 22.00 2.70 3.57
CA MET A 130 20.79 2.77 4.41
C MET A 130 20.82 1.75 5.55
N PRO A 131 21.72 1.90 6.55
CA PRO A 131 21.90 0.94 7.64
C PRO A 131 20.64 0.75 8.51
N TRP A 132 19.69 1.68 8.41
CA TRP A 132 18.42 1.64 9.17
C TRP A 132 17.29 0.90 8.44
N THR A 133 17.49 0.46 7.19
CA THR A 133 16.42 -0.26 6.46
C THR A 133 16.17 -1.63 7.06
N THR A 134 14.90 -2.03 7.07
CA THR A 134 14.47 -3.39 7.39
C THR A 134 14.11 -4.19 6.14
N GLY A 135 14.27 -3.60 4.95
CA GLY A 135 14.08 -4.29 3.66
C GLY A 135 15.16 -5.32 3.39
N GLU A 136 14.82 -6.35 2.63
CA GLU A 136 15.71 -7.45 2.25
C GLU A 136 15.87 -7.47 0.73
N SER A 137 17.11 -7.75 0.22
CA SER A 137 17.32 -7.90 -1.21
C SER A 137 16.54 -9.09 -1.78
N LEU A 138 15.78 -8.85 -2.84
CA LEU A 138 15.00 -9.86 -3.55
C LEU A 138 15.86 -10.76 -4.47
N VAL A 139 17.12 -10.42 -4.70
CA VAL A 139 18.04 -11.23 -5.52
C VAL A 139 18.18 -12.63 -4.94
N LYS A 140 18.43 -12.74 -3.64
CA LYS A 140 18.57 -14.04 -2.96
C LYS A 140 17.25 -14.82 -2.97
N LEU A 141 16.14 -14.14 -2.82
CA LEU A 141 14.81 -14.75 -2.84
C LEU A 141 14.50 -15.33 -4.23
N GLY A 142 14.83 -14.61 -5.31
CA GLY A 142 14.73 -15.08 -6.68
C GLY A 142 15.65 -16.26 -7.02
N GLN A 143 16.67 -16.51 -6.20
CA GLN A 143 17.58 -17.67 -6.29
C GLN A 143 17.18 -18.84 -5.37
N GLY A 144 15.97 -18.84 -4.81
CA GLY A 144 15.46 -19.87 -3.90
C GLY A 144 15.84 -19.66 -2.42
N GLY A 145 16.28 -18.47 -2.05
CA GLY A 145 16.50 -18.09 -0.66
C GLY A 145 15.19 -17.96 0.14
N VAL A 146 15.33 -17.75 1.43
CA VAL A 146 14.19 -17.57 2.36
C VAL A 146 14.21 -16.17 2.92
N ARG A 147 13.04 -15.52 2.97
CA ARG A 147 12.85 -14.25 3.67
C ARG A 147 12.97 -14.47 5.18
N LYS A 148 13.65 -13.55 5.86
CA LYS A 148 13.92 -13.65 7.30
C LYS A 148 12.82 -13.04 8.15
N SER A 149 12.21 -11.96 7.67
CA SER A 149 11.27 -11.15 8.42
C SER A 149 9.90 -11.11 7.75
N PRO A 150 8.78 -11.01 8.49
CA PRO A 150 7.48 -10.76 7.89
C PRO A 150 7.49 -9.41 7.15
N VAL A 151 6.65 -9.28 6.14
CA VAL A 151 6.33 -7.97 5.58
C VAL A 151 5.60 -7.15 6.61
N ALA A 152 6.06 -5.92 6.84
CA ALA A 152 5.46 -4.99 7.77
C ALA A 152 4.98 -3.74 7.05
N MET A 153 3.78 -3.27 7.43
CA MET A 153 3.15 -2.07 6.87
C MET A 153 2.66 -1.18 8.01
N GLU A 154 2.70 0.12 7.79
CA GLU A 154 2.25 1.15 8.74
C GLU A 154 1.31 2.12 8.02
N TYR A 155 0.26 2.55 8.71
CA TYR A 155 -0.68 3.54 8.20
C TYR A 155 -1.10 4.51 9.30
N ALA A 156 -0.86 5.79 9.09
CA ALA A 156 -1.22 6.86 10.02
C ALA A 156 -1.63 8.13 9.24
N ALA A 157 -2.55 7.96 8.31
CA ALA A 157 -2.99 9.00 7.38
C ALA A 157 -4.51 9.20 7.43
N GLU A 158 -5.17 9.45 6.29
CA GLU A 158 -6.60 9.75 6.21
C GLU A 158 -7.45 8.66 6.87
N ALA A 159 -8.50 9.06 7.56
CA ALA A 159 -9.46 8.19 8.25
C ALA A 159 -8.89 7.35 9.41
N SER A 160 -7.61 7.50 9.79
CA SER A 160 -7.07 6.85 10.98
C SER A 160 -7.14 7.78 12.21
N TYR A 161 -7.64 7.26 13.33
CA TYR A 161 -7.63 7.98 14.62
C TYR A 161 -6.44 7.59 15.49
N SER A 162 -5.81 6.49 15.19
CA SER A 162 -4.58 5.98 15.76
C SER A 162 -3.83 5.21 14.67
N PRO A 163 -2.51 5.09 14.75
CA PRO A 163 -1.73 4.30 13.78
C PRO A 163 -2.23 2.86 13.68
N LEU A 164 -2.33 2.37 12.45
CA LEU A 164 -2.56 0.98 12.13
C LEU A 164 -1.23 0.35 11.71
N VAL A 165 -1.00 -0.87 12.13
CA VAL A 165 0.15 -1.68 11.73
C VAL A 165 -0.31 -3.03 11.19
N CYS A 166 0.42 -3.56 10.21
CA CYS A 166 0.08 -4.84 9.63
C CYS A 166 1.33 -5.70 9.42
N LEU A 167 1.20 -6.98 9.71
CA LEU A 167 2.19 -8.02 9.40
C LEU A 167 1.62 -9.02 8.41
N ARG A 168 2.43 -9.37 7.39
CA ARG A 168 2.11 -10.39 6.40
C ARG A 168 3.22 -11.44 6.38
N GLN A 169 2.88 -12.70 6.72
CA GLN A 169 3.81 -13.82 6.65
C GLN A 169 3.08 -15.07 6.15
N ASP A 170 3.68 -15.75 5.19
CA ASP A 170 3.09 -16.91 4.52
C ASP A 170 1.66 -16.61 4.03
N LYS A 171 0.67 -17.36 4.49
CA LYS A 171 -0.73 -17.12 4.18
C LYS A 171 -1.44 -16.16 5.13
N TRP A 172 -0.80 -15.79 6.25
CA TRP A 172 -1.43 -15.02 7.31
C TRP A 172 -1.20 -13.53 7.15
N LYS A 173 -2.23 -12.77 7.45
CA LYS A 173 -2.19 -11.31 7.53
C LYS A 173 -2.87 -10.84 8.79
N TYR A 174 -2.13 -10.10 9.59
CA TYR A 174 -2.55 -9.56 10.88
C TYR A 174 -2.50 -8.05 10.87
N THR A 175 -3.57 -7.41 11.35
CA THR A 175 -3.67 -5.96 11.52
C THR A 175 -3.97 -5.61 12.96
N ASN A 176 -3.25 -4.63 13.50
CA ASN A 176 -3.44 -4.12 14.84
C ASN A 176 -3.53 -2.59 14.84
N CYS A 177 -4.39 -2.07 15.71
CA CYS A 177 -4.57 -0.66 16.01
C CYS A 177 -4.99 -0.52 17.48
N ALA A 178 -4.46 0.47 18.18
CA ALA A 178 -4.78 0.65 19.60
C ALA A 178 -6.28 0.94 19.89
N LEU A 179 -7.03 1.44 18.91
CA LEU A 179 -8.44 1.83 19.05
C LEU A 179 -9.43 0.86 18.39
N ASP A 180 -8.95 0.00 17.48
CA ASP A 180 -9.82 -0.87 16.70
C ASP A 180 -9.58 -2.34 17.07
N PRO A 181 -10.57 -3.23 16.91
CA PRO A 181 -10.37 -4.67 17.05
C PRO A 181 -9.29 -5.19 16.12
N GLU A 182 -8.51 -6.16 16.59
CA GLU A 182 -7.52 -6.86 15.78
C GLU A 182 -8.17 -7.62 14.63
N GLN A 183 -7.42 -7.78 13.55
CA GLN A 183 -7.84 -8.58 12.41
C GLN A 183 -6.78 -9.63 12.08
N LEU A 184 -7.22 -10.83 11.78
CA LEU A 184 -6.39 -11.93 11.29
C LEU A 184 -7.10 -12.62 10.11
N PHE A 185 -6.40 -12.75 8.98
CA PHE A 185 -6.93 -13.39 7.79
C PHE A 185 -6.00 -14.51 7.32
N ASP A 186 -6.59 -15.60 6.84
CA ASP A 186 -5.93 -16.65 6.07
C ASP A 186 -6.18 -16.39 4.59
N LEU A 187 -5.20 -15.80 3.89
CA LEU A 187 -5.37 -15.39 2.50
C LEU A 187 -5.34 -16.53 1.48
N GLU A 188 -4.99 -17.77 1.89
CA GLU A 188 -5.19 -18.95 1.04
C GLU A 188 -6.65 -19.41 1.07
N ALA A 189 -7.25 -19.43 2.25
CA ALA A 189 -8.64 -19.83 2.43
C ALA A 189 -9.62 -18.71 2.09
N ASP A 190 -9.25 -17.47 2.39
CA ASP A 190 -10.07 -16.28 2.21
C ASP A 190 -9.26 -15.13 1.53
N PRO A 191 -8.99 -15.22 0.22
CA PRO A 191 -8.22 -14.21 -0.50
C PRO A 191 -8.93 -12.85 -0.61
N HIS A 192 -10.19 -12.76 -0.20
CA HIS A 192 -10.99 -11.54 -0.19
C HIS A 192 -11.18 -10.94 1.20
N GLU A 193 -10.56 -11.51 2.23
CA GLU A 193 -10.52 -11.00 3.60
C GLU A 193 -11.92 -10.74 4.19
N ARG A 194 -12.83 -11.69 3.96
CA ARG A 194 -14.25 -11.57 4.35
C ARG A 194 -14.51 -12.05 5.78
N SER A 195 -13.63 -12.88 6.33
CA SER A 195 -13.81 -13.55 7.62
C SER A 195 -12.63 -13.23 8.53
N ASN A 196 -12.84 -12.34 9.50
CA ASN A 196 -11.84 -12.05 10.52
C ASN A 196 -11.75 -13.20 11.52
N LEU A 197 -10.59 -13.83 11.60
CA LEU A 197 -10.30 -14.99 12.46
C LEU A 197 -9.77 -14.61 13.84
N ALA A 198 -9.60 -13.33 14.17
CA ALA A 198 -9.02 -12.89 15.45
C ALA A 198 -9.85 -13.32 16.68
N GLY A 199 -11.14 -13.63 16.50
CA GLY A 199 -12.00 -14.14 17.56
C GLY A 199 -12.13 -15.67 17.59
N GLU A 200 -11.54 -16.39 16.66
CA GLU A 200 -11.72 -17.84 16.49
C GLU A 200 -10.70 -18.63 17.32
N THR A 201 -11.20 -19.63 18.03
CA THR A 201 -10.35 -20.45 18.92
C THR A 201 -9.26 -21.20 18.14
N GLU A 202 -9.57 -21.65 16.94
CA GLU A 202 -8.66 -22.39 16.07
C GLU A 202 -7.48 -21.54 15.56
N ALA A 203 -7.62 -20.22 15.57
CA ALA A 203 -6.60 -19.27 15.15
C ALA A 203 -5.82 -18.64 16.33
N ALA A 204 -6.15 -19.00 17.56
CA ALA A 204 -5.61 -18.37 18.77
C ALA A 204 -4.06 -18.40 18.86
N ASP A 205 -3.44 -19.54 18.57
CA ASP A 205 -1.99 -19.69 18.60
C ASP A 205 -1.27 -18.83 17.55
N VAL A 206 -1.87 -18.73 16.36
CA VAL A 206 -1.37 -17.90 15.28
C VAL A 206 -1.51 -16.43 15.66
N LEU A 207 -2.68 -16.03 16.15
CA LEU A 207 -2.94 -14.66 16.60
C LEU A 207 -1.94 -14.22 17.67
N GLU A 208 -1.68 -15.07 18.67
CA GLU A 208 -0.72 -14.77 19.74
C GLU A 208 0.71 -14.62 19.19
N THR A 209 1.08 -15.44 18.21
CA THR A 209 2.38 -15.31 17.54
C THR A 209 2.52 -13.95 16.85
N PHE A 210 1.48 -13.51 16.12
CA PHE A 210 1.50 -12.20 15.45
C PHE A 210 1.45 -11.03 16.44
N ARG A 211 0.73 -11.16 17.57
CA ARG A 211 0.75 -10.17 18.65
C ARG A 211 2.15 -9.96 19.21
N MET A 212 2.86 -11.05 19.48
CA MET A 212 4.25 -10.99 19.97
C MET A 212 5.16 -10.30 18.93
N MET A 213 5.09 -10.69 17.67
CA MET A 213 5.88 -10.05 16.59
C MET A 213 5.56 -8.57 16.44
N ALA A 214 4.28 -8.19 16.54
CA ALA A 214 3.88 -6.79 16.46
C ALA A 214 4.36 -5.98 17.68
N ALA A 215 4.25 -6.54 18.89
CA ALA A 215 4.73 -5.90 20.12
C ALA A 215 6.25 -5.74 20.18
N GLU A 216 7.00 -6.68 19.59
CA GLU A 216 8.47 -6.57 19.47
C GLU A 216 8.86 -5.43 18.51
N ARG A 217 8.04 -5.18 17.46
CA ARG A 217 8.35 -4.22 16.40
C ARG A 217 7.85 -2.81 16.70
N TRP A 218 6.68 -2.65 17.31
CA TRP A 218 6.03 -1.36 17.49
C TRP A 218 5.62 -1.10 18.93
N ASP A 219 5.94 0.09 19.40
CA ASP A 219 5.28 0.76 20.49
C ASP A 219 4.19 1.66 19.91
N LEU A 220 2.94 1.20 19.92
CA LEU A 220 1.82 1.92 19.31
C LEU A 220 1.50 3.24 20.01
N GLU A 221 1.76 3.35 21.33
CA GLU A 221 1.55 4.60 22.08
C GLU A 221 2.59 5.64 21.67
N ALA A 222 3.87 5.26 21.61
CA ALA A 222 4.93 6.14 21.13
C ALA A 222 4.71 6.53 19.66
N PHE A 223 4.26 5.60 18.81
CA PHE A 223 3.96 5.87 17.42
C PHE A 223 2.83 6.90 17.27
N ASP A 224 1.72 6.76 18.03
CA ASP A 224 0.63 7.75 18.02
C ASP A 224 1.11 9.14 18.48
N ALA A 225 1.93 9.19 19.53
CA ALA A 225 2.51 10.44 20.01
C ALA A 225 3.39 11.13 18.95
N ASP A 226 4.21 10.39 18.23
CA ASP A 226 5.06 10.90 17.15
C ASP A 226 4.23 11.42 15.96
N VAL A 227 3.17 10.69 15.58
CA VAL A 227 2.24 11.13 14.53
C VAL A 227 1.58 12.45 14.91
N ARG A 228 1.06 12.58 16.14
CA ARG A 228 0.42 13.82 16.62
C ARG A 228 1.40 14.97 16.69
N GLN A 229 2.63 14.73 17.14
CA GLN A 229 3.66 15.76 17.13
C GLN A 229 4.01 16.21 15.70
N SER A 230 4.12 15.27 14.75
CA SER A 230 4.33 15.57 13.35
C SER A 230 3.18 16.38 12.76
N GLN A 231 1.93 16.05 13.08
CA GLN A 231 0.75 16.82 12.67
C GLN A 231 0.78 18.24 13.23
N ALA A 232 1.12 18.42 14.51
CA ALA A 232 1.24 19.73 15.12
C ALA A 232 2.30 20.62 14.43
N ARG A 233 3.46 20.03 14.07
CA ARG A 233 4.50 20.76 13.32
C ARG A 233 4.02 21.15 11.91
N ARG A 234 3.34 20.25 11.20
CA ARG A 234 2.79 20.55 9.87
C ARG A 234 1.72 21.63 9.93
N TRP A 235 0.92 21.64 10.99
CA TRP A 235 -0.09 22.68 11.20
C TRP A 235 0.54 24.08 11.32
N VAL A 236 1.65 24.23 12.03
CA VAL A 236 2.38 25.50 12.11
C VAL A 236 2.84 25.98 10.72
N VAL A 237 3.37 25.05 9.91
CA VAL A 237 3.80 25.39 8.53
C VAL A 237 2.60 25.76 7.66
N TYR A 238 1.50 25.04 7.78
CA TYR A 238 0.26 25.32 7.05
C TYR A 238 -0.28 26.71 7.36
N GLU A 239 -0.39 27.09 8.64
CA GLU A 239 -0.88 28.41 9.05
C GLU A 239 0.07 29.53 8.54
N ALA A 240 1.38 29.36 8.62
CA ALA A 240 2.34 30.31 8.11
C ALA A 240 2.21 30.50 6.57
N LEU A 241 2.02 29.42 5.82
CA LEU A 241 1.78 29.48 4.38
C LEU A 241 0.45 30.14 4.05
N ARG A 242 -0.58 29.89 4.83
CA ARG A 242 -1.91 30.48 4.64
C ARG A 242 -1.90 31.99 4.85
N GLU A 243 -1.14 32.50 5.82
CA GLU A 243 -0.94 33.95 6.03
C GLU A 243 -0.14 34.60 4.89
N GLY A 244 0.84 33.90 4.34
CA GLY A 244 1.72 34.38 3.27
C GLY A 244 1.14 34.29 1.85
N GLY A 245 0.04 33.61 1.68
CA GLY A 245 -0.60 33.32 0.39
C GLY A 245 -0.81 31.83 0.23
N TYR A 246 -2.06 31.44 0.08
CA TYR A 246 -2.44 30.04 -0.07
C TYR A 246 -2.01 29.48 -1.43
N PHE A 247 -1.27 28.39 -1.40
CA PHE A 247 -0.99 27.59 -2.60
C PHE A 247 -1.89 26.36 -2.60
N PRO A 248 -2.62 26.08 -3.69
CA PRO A 248 -3.43 24.87 -3.80
C PRO A 248 -2.53 23.63 -3.65
N TRP A 249 -3.10 22.58 -3.08
CA TRP A 249 -2.43 21.29 -2.86
C TRP A 249 -1.75 20.73 -4.10
N ASP A 250 -2.45 20.80 -5.25
CA ASP A 250 -1.92 20.38 -6.53
C ASP A 250 -1.42 21.58 -7.34
N TYR A 251 -0.30 21.42 -8.05
CA TYR A 251 0.10 22.36 -9.07
C TYR A 251 -0.98 22.38 -10.16
N GLN A 252 -1.81 23.42 -10.13
CA GLN A 252 -2.81 23.68 -11.13
C GLN A 252 -2.24 24.67 -12.15
N PRO A 253 -1.85 24.26 -13.37
CA PRO A 253 -1.62 25.25 -14.42
C PRO A 253 -2.90 26.06 -14.60
N LEU A 254 -2.78 27.37 -14.91
CA LEU A 254 -3.88 28.30 -15.10
C LEU A 254 -4.81 27.85 -16.26
N GLN A 255 -5.65 26.86 -15.99
CA GLN A 255 -6.66 26.32 -16.90
C GLN A 255 -7.96 26.13 -16.14
N LYS A 256 -9.08 26.33 -16.81
CA LYS A 256 -10.40 26.14 -16.21
C LYS A 256 -10.56 24.68 -15.79
N ALA A 257 -10.98 24.45 -14.56
CA ALA A 257 -11.19 23.10 -14.02
C ALA A 257 -12.19 22.27 -14.85
N SER A 258 -13.15 22.92 -15.53
CA SER A 258 -14.10 22.29 -16.46
C SER A 258 -13.47 21.74 -17.75
N GLU A 259 -12.26 22.16 -18.07
CA GLU A 259 -11.51 21.73 -19.26
C GLU A 259 -10.48 20.64 -18.94
N ARG A 260 -10.35 20.26 -17.67
CA ARG A 260 -9.45 19.20 -17.19
C ARG A 260 -10.11 18.30 -16.16
N TYR A 261 -9.83 17.02 -16.28
CA TYR A 261 -10.13 16.04 -15.26
C TYR A 261 -9.13 16.19 -14.09
N MET A 262 -9.31 17.21 -13.26
CA MET A 262 -8.53 17.41 -12.03
C MET A 262 -9.46 17.89 -10.93
N ARG A 263 -9.34 17.27 -9.77
CA ARG A 263 -10.07 17.69 -8.58
C ARG A 263 -9.56 19.04 -8.11
N ASN A 264 -10.42 20.02 -8.08
CA ASN A 264 -10.19 21.26 -7.36
C ASN A 264 -10.94 21.13 -6.03
N HIS A 265 -10.25 20.80 -4.93
CA HIS A 265 -10.86 20.50 -3.65
C HIS A 265 -10.80 21.64 -2.66
N MET A 266 -10.57 22.84 -3.12
CA MET A 266 -10.30 23.93 -2.23
C MET A 266 -11.14 25.13 -2.62
N ASP A 267 -12.43 25.06 -2.31
CA ASP A 267 -13.28 26.22 -2.10
C ASP A 267 -13.44 26.47 -0.59
#